data_f7c2bac71beef967bc46b2363becf142
#
_entry.id   f7c2bac71beef967bc46b2363becf142
#
_cell.length_a   1.000
_cell.length_b   1.000
_cell.length_c   1.000
_cell.angle_alpha   90.00
_cell.angle_beta   90.00
_cell.angle_gamma   90.00
#
_symmetry.space_group_name_H-M   'P 1'
#
loop_
_entity.id
_entity.type
_entity.pdbx_description
1 polymer ?
#
loop_
_entity_poly.entity_id
_entity_poly.type
_entity_poly.pdbx_seq_one_letter_code
_entity_poly.pdbx_strand_id
1 'polypeptide(L)'
;MNSLTTWVLAVGICAGVQAVAQEQVLTMDDEPHHSRVFSNEYCRVYNVSLRRLEETKPVVHEHDWVRMNLGGSVEQAWGGTVFSKAGYDDPEGYFVSFFYPVSRLSLRNPHIEPYRALIVEIMREDDSRNRWRDPSIDPFAQKLGPGVDPHISYVTTLTKTSVEIMNVQLLSGDSKELHSPGVGALLVAMGELKLSPKQQDRESEELQLAKGDVHWLPGPAHAFKNLAKEPARFVVLEMK
;
A
#
# COMPACT_ATOMS: atom_id res chain seq x y z
N MET A 1 82.38 27.99 -13.61
CA MET A 1 81.60 26.76 -13.88
C MET A 1 80.49 26.71 -12.84
N ASN A 2 79.30 27.20 -13.20
CA ASN A 2 78.11 27.23 -12.29
C ASN A 2 77.18 26.14 -12.70
N SER A 3 77.00 25.16 -11.80
CA SER A 3 76.04 24.07 -11.95
C SER A 3 74.62 24.52 -11.46
N LEU A 4 73.67 24.62 -12.37
CA LEU A 4 72.24 24.86 -12.07
C LEU A 4 71.55 23.51 -11.78
N THR A 5 71.16 23.31 -10.53
CA THR A 5 70.34 22.16 -10.14
C THR A 5 68.85 22.48 -10.32
N THR A 6 68.21 21.85 -11.29
CA THR A 6 66.80 21.98 -11.56
C THR A 6 65.99 21.02 -10.67
N TRP A 7 65.14 21.59 -9.79
CA TRP A 7 64.19 20.82 -9.00
C TRP A 7 62.91 20.65 -9.79
N VAL A 8 62.54 19.43 -10.11
CA VAL A 8 61.25 19.07 -10.70
C VAL A 8 60.30 18.72 -9.55
N LEU A 9 59.30 19.56 -9.34
CA LEU A 9 58.22 19.32 -8.41
C LEU A 9 57.18 18.43 -9.11
N ALA A 10 57.07 17.17 -8.70
CA ALA A 10 55.99 16.26 -9.13
C ALA A 10 54.74 16.54 -8.29
N VAL A 11 53.78 17.21 -8.87
CA VAL A 11 52.44 17.37 -8.27
C VAL A 11 51.65 16.11 -8.55
N GLY A 12 51.52 15.24 -7.55
CA GLY A 12 50.67 14.07 -7.59
C GLY A 12 49.22 14.49 -7.45
N ILE A 13 48.45 14.44 -8.52
CA ILE A 13 46.98 14.59 -8.49
C ILE A 13 46.40 13.27 -7.98
N CYS A 14 46.09 13.20 -6.68
CA CYS A 14 45.26 12.14 -6.14
C CYS A 14 43.81 12.38 -6.63
N ALA A 15 43.45 11.76 -7.75
CA ALA A 15 42.05 11.63 -8.14
C ALA A 15 41.35 10.70 -7.12
N GLY A 16 40.74 11.29 -6.11
CA GLY A 16 39.88 10.58 -5.19
C GLY A 16 38.65 10.09 -5.96
N VAL A 17 38.65 8.81 -6.32
CA VAL A 17 37.43 8.15 -6.80
C VAL A 17 36.49 8.08 -5.59
N GLN A 18 35.57 9.03 -5.48
CA GLN A 18 34.44 8.89 -4.56
C GLN A 18 33.62 7.72 -5.07
N ALA A 19 33.74 6.59 -4.42
CA ALA A 19 32.82 5.48 -4.60
C ALA A 19 31.42 6.01 -4.18
N VAL A 20 30.58 6.31 -5.14
CA VAL A 20 29.15 6.56 -4.89
C VAL A 20 28.64 5.25 -4.31
N ALA A 21 28.38 5.24 -3.01
CA ALA A 21 27.77 4.10 -2.35
C ALA A 21 26.46 3.80 -3.10
N GLN A 22 26.40 2.66 -3.76
CA GLN A 22 25.21 2.22 -4.45
C GLN A 22 24.13 2.02 -3.38
N GLU A 23 23.06 2.81 -3.44
CA GLU A 23 21.98 2.73 -2.48
C GLU A 23 21.38 1.32 -2.51
N GLN A 24 21.38 0.66 -1.36
CA GLN A 24 20.85 -0.69 -1.24
C GLN A 24 19.34 -0.65 -1.40
N VAL A 25 18.83 -1.31 -2.41
CA VAL A 25 17.40 -1.51 -2.62
C VAL A 25 16.99 -2.76 -1.85
N LEU A 26 15.95 -2.64 -1.04
CA LEU A 26 15.47 -3.71 -0.16
C LEU A 26 14.21 -4.37 -0.71
N THR A 27 13.92 -5.56 -0.22
CA THR A 27 12.59 -6.15 -0.34
C THR A 27 11.64 -5.56 0.72
N MET A 28 10.35 -5.79 0.58
CA MET A 28 9.37 -5.35 1.58
C MET A 28 9.62 -6.00 2.95
N ASP A 29 10.12 -7.23 2.97
CA ASP A 29 10.42 -7.96 4.21
C ASP A 29 11.69 -7.44 4.93
N ASP A 30 12.61 -6.82 4.20
CA ASP A 30 13.91 -6.35 4.73
C ASP A 30 13.88 -4.88 5.17
N GLU A 31 12.83 -4.14 4.82
CA GLU A 31 12.70 -2.72 5.15
C GLU A 31 12.16 -2.54 6.57
N PRO A 32 12.89 -1.84 7.49
CA PRO A 32 12.54 -1.79 8.92
C PRO A 32 11.20 -1.16 9.28
N HIS A 33 10.65 -0.29 8.42
CA HIS A 33 9.35 0.36 8.65
C HIS A 33 8.17 -0.46 8.13
N HIS A 34 8.44 -1.61 7.51
CA HIS A 34 7.45 -2.56 7.05
C HIS A 34 7.40 -3.75 8.00
N SER A 35 6.22 -4.07 8.49
CA SER A 35 6.01 -5.28 9.28
C SER A 35 4.94 -6.14 8.65
N ARG A 36 5.30 -7.38 8.26
CA ARG A 36 4.34 -8.31 7.67
C ARG A 36 3.35 -8.78 8.72
N VAL A 37 2.06 -8.48 8.51
CA VAL A 37 0.96 -8.80 9.43
C VAL A 37 0.10 -9.98 8.95
N PHE A 38 0.14 -10.28 7.66
CA PHE A 38 -0.57 -11.42 7.07
C PHE A 38 0.14 -11.92 5.82
N SER A 39 0.02 -13.23 5.53
CA SER A 39 0.52 -13.84 4.30
C SER A 39 -0.20 -15.15 4.01
N ASN A 40 -0.56 -15.35 2.76
CA ASN A 40 -0.97 -16.64 2.20
C ASN A 40 -0.45 -16.77 0.76
N GLU A 41 -0.94 -17.75 0.00
CA GLU A 41 -0.53 -17.96 -1.39
C GLU A 41 -1.00 -16.87 -2.37
N TYR A 42 -1.99 -16.03 -1.97
CA TYR A 42 -2.60 -15.01 -2.82
C TYR A 42 -2.12 -13.59 -2.53
N CYS A 43 -1.74 -13.31 -1.30
CA CYS A 43 -1.30 -11.97 -0.91
C CYS A 43 -0.39 -11.95 0.31
N ARG A 44 0.41 -10.87 0.41
CA ARG A 44 1.16 -10.48 1.60
C ARG A 44 0.72 -9.10 2.05
N VAL A 45 0.55 -8.91 3.34
CA VAL A 45 0.12 -7.63 3.92
C VAL A 45 1.18 -7.10 4.85
N TYR A 46 1.57 -5.85 4.61
CA TYR A 46 2.54 -5.13 5.41
C TYR A 46 1.91 -3.92 6.05
N ASN A 47 2.13 -3.75 7.34
CA ASN A 47 1.84 -2.49 8.03
C ASN A 47 3.06 -1.59 7.89
N VAL A 48 2.84 -0.38 7.41
CA VAL A 48 3.86 0.66 7.26
C VAL A 48 3.59 1.76 8.26
N SER A 49 4.62 2.14 9.03
CA SER A 49 4.51 3.20 10.02
C SER A 49 5.74 4.10 9.96
N LEU A 50 5.53 5.40 9.73
CA LEU A 50 6.57 6.41 9.70
C LEU A 50 6.23 7.54 10.66
N ARG A 51 7.11 7.81 11.60
CA ARG A 51 7.06 9.00 12.44
C ARG A 51 7.49 10.21 11.62
N ARG A 52 7.40 11.38 12.22
CA ARG A 52 7.88 12.62 11.61
C ARG A 52 9.34 12.49 11.16
N LEU A 53 9.61 12.89 9.90
CA LEU A 53 10.92 12.89 9.24
C LEU A 53 11.53 11.49 9.02
N GLU A 54 10.83 10.42 9.35
CA GLU A 54 11.25 9.09 8.97
C GLU A 54 11.01 8.84 7.49
N GLU A 55 11.86 8.01 6.92
CA GLU A 55 11.83 7.63 5.51
C GLU A 55 12.16 6.14 5.39
N THR A 56 11.44 5.45 4.52
CA THR A 56 11.81 4.09 4.16
C THR A 56 13.05 4.11 3.27
N LYS A 57 13.85 3.07 3.34
CA LYS A 57 14.79 2.80 2.26
C LYS A 57 14.03 2.48 0.97
N PRO A 58 14.66 2.65 -0.21
CA PRO A 58 14.04 2.23 -1.45
C PRO A 58 13.73 0.74 -1.45
N VAL A 59 12.48 0.39 -1.75
CA VAL A 59 12.02 -1.00 -1.85
C VAL A 59 11.64 -1.37 -3.28
N VAL A 60 11.71 -2.66 -3.57
CA VAL A 60 11.18 -3.27 -4.79
C VAL A 60 9.82 -3.87 -4.48
N HIS A 61 8.83 -3.48 -5.27
CA HIS A 61 7.55 -4.17 -5.36
C HIS A 61 7.56 -5.04 -6.62
N GLU A 62 7.75 -6.32 -6.45
CA GLU A 62 7.85 -7.27 -7.58
C GLU A 62 6.48 -7.65 -8.15
N HIS A 63 5.43 -7.41 -7.39
CA HIS A 63 4.04 -7.75 -7.70
C HIS A 63 3.18 -6.50 -7.82
N ASP A 64 1.99 -6.65 -8.39
CA ASP A 64 0.93 -5.66 -8.22
C ASP A 64 0.63 -5.47 -6.74
N TRP A 65 0.35 -4.24 -6.35
CA TRP A 65 0.13 -3.94 -4.95
C TRP A 65 -0.92 -2.86 -4.73
N VAL A 66 -1.55 -2.95 -3.57
CA VAL A 66 -2.58 -2.01 -3.13
C VAL A 66 -2.10 -1.34 -1.86
N ARG A 67 -2.19 -0.01 -1.82
CA ARG A 67 -1.96 0.76 -0.60
C ARG A 67 -3.26 1.33 -0.08
N MET A 68 -3.49 1.13 1.21
CA MET A 68 -4.58 1.72 1.98
C MET A 68 -4.02 2.64 3.05
N ASN A 69 -4.33 3.93 2.95
CA ASN A 69 -3.89 4.91 3.93
C ASN A 69 -4.77 4.83 5.18
N LEU A 70 -4.15 4.57 6.32
CA LEU A 70 -4.83 4.51 7.63
C LEU A 70 -4.72 5.80 8.43
N GLY A 71 -3.86 6.74 8.02
CA GLY A 71 -3.70 8.03 8.66
C GLY A 71 -2.39 8.72 8.31
N GLY A 72 -2.35 10.03 8.48
CA GLY A 72 -1.23 10.86 8.09
C GLY A 72 -1.07 10.99 6.59
N SER A 73 0.01 11.66 6.17
CA SER A 73 0.36 11.82 4.76
C SER A 73 1.84 11.52 4.54
N VAL A 74 2.20 11.20 3.31
CA VAL A 74 3.55 10.78 2.93
C VAL A 74 3.92 11.33 1.56
N GLU A 75 5.18 11.67 1.40
CA GLU A 75 5.79 11.91 0.09
C GLU A 75 6.32 10.60 -0.47
N GLN A 76 6.16 10.40 -1.76
CA GLN A 76 6.68 9.25 -2.48
C GLN A 76 7.83 9.70 -3.35
N ALA A 77 8.94 8.99 -3.28
CA ALA A 77 10.09 9.23 -4.13
C ALA A 77 10.46 7.96 -4.91
N TRP A 78 10.86 8.15 -6.15
CA TRP A 78 11.39 7.10 -7.01
C TRP A 78 12.74 7.53 -7.55
N GLY A 79 13.77 6.71 -7.29
CA GLY A 79 15.14 7.06 -7.65
C GLY A 79 15.61 8.38 -7.05
N GLY A 80 15.11 8.75 -5.86
CA GLY A 80 15.45 10.01 -5.17
C GLY A 80 14.64 11.23 -5.59
N THR A 81 13.75 11.12 -6.58
CA THR A 81 12.89 12.24 -7.02
C THR A 81 11.50 12.07 -6.42
N VAL A 82 11.03 13.08 -5.67
CA VAL A 82 9.67 13.10 -5.14
C VAL A 82 8.70 13.37 -6.29
N PHE A 83 7.78 12.46 -6.53
CA PHE A 83 6.83 12.55 -7.65
C PHE A 83 5.37 12.65 -7.18
N SER A 84 5.08 12.32 -5.94
CA SER A 84 3.70 12.29 -5.46
C SER A 84 3.64 12.58 -3.97
N LYS A 85 2.53 13.20 -3.57
CA LYS A 85 2.11 13.34 -2.17
C LYS A 85 0.84 12.54 -1.99
N ALA A 86 0.86 11.57 -1.11
CA ALA A 86 -0.29 10.73 -0.83
C ALA A 86 -0.88 11.07 0.54
N GLY A 87 -2.21 11.11 0.62
CA GLY A 87 -2.91 11.36 1.87
C GLY A 87 -3.18 12.83 2.19
N TYR A 88 -2.89 13.76 1.29
CA TYR A 88 -2.88 15.19 1.62
C TYR A 88 -4.25 15.88 1.64
N ASP A 89 -5.26 15.37 0.94
CA ASP A 89 -6.50 16.12 0.70
C ASP A 89 -7.76 15.47 1.25
N ASP A 90 -7.64 14.36 1.97
CA ASP A 90 -8.79 13.71 2.58
C ASP A 90 -8.69 13.76 4.10
N PRO A 91 -9.47 14.64 4.77
CA PRO A 91 -9.51 14.69 6.24
C PRO A 91 -10.01 13.38 6.86
N GLU A 92 -10.66 12.51 6.09
CA GLU A 92 -11.09 11.18 6.51
C GLU A 92 -10.15 10.06 6.07
N GLY A 93 -9.15 10.34 5.22
CA GLY A 93 -7.94 9.53 5.04
C GLY A 93 -8.07 8.19 4.33
N TYR A 94 -9.18 7.90 3.67
CA TYR A 94 -9.44 6.59 3.08
C TYR A 94 -9.03 6.50 1.61
N PHE A 95 -7.74 6.66 1.32
CA PHE A 95 -7.27 6.40 -0.04
C PHE A 95 -6.86 4.94 -0.19
N VAL A 96 -7.52 4.26 -1.11
CA VAL A 96 -7.11 2.99 -1.66
C VAL A 96 -6.48 3.26 -3.01
N SER A 97 -5.24 2.86 -3.21
CA SER A 97 -4.52 3.04 -4.46
C SER A 97 -3.95 1.71 -4.91
N PHE A 98 -4.20 1.36 -6.16
CA PHE A 98 -3.61 0.20 -6.83
C PHE A 98 -2.38 0.63 -7.61
N PHE A 99 -1.32 -0.15 -7.58
CA PHE A 99 -0.07 0.11 -8.27
C PHE A 99 0.41 -1.15 -9.00
N TYR A 100 1.15 -0.92 -10.08
CA TYR A 100 1.92 -1.97 -10.75
C TYR A 100 3.29 -2.17 -10.09
N PRO A 101 4.01 -3.26 -10.41
CA PRO A 101 5.36 -3.47 -9.93
C PRO A 101 6.25 -2.26 -10.17
N VAL A 102 7.05 -1.92 -9.18
CA VAL A 102 7.96 -0.77 -9.22
C VAL A 102 9.22 -1.05 -8.45
N SER A 103 10.34 -0.53 -8.92
CA SER A 103 11.61 -0.57 -8.20
C SER A 103 11.93 0.79 -7.57
N ARG A 104 12.65 0.75 -6.45
CA ARG A 104 13.20 1.94 -5.78
C ARG A 104 12.15 2.96 -5.32
N LEU A 105 11.01 2.48 -4.84
CA LEU A 105 10.04 3.35 -4.19
C LEU A 105 10.47 3.58 -2.74
N SER A 106 10.55 4.84 -2.32
CA SER A 106 10.66 5.22 -0.92
C SER A 106 9.48 6.10 -0.49
N LEU A 107 9.18 6.06 0.81
CA LEU A 107 8.14 6.83 1.46
C LEU A 107 8.78 7.68 2.54
N ARG A 108 8.46 8.98 2.59
CA ARG A 108 8.94 9.92 3.59
C ARG A 108 7.78 10.64 4.25
N ASN A 109 7.77 10.68 5.57
CA ASN A 109 6.81 11.49 6.32
C ASN A 109 7.40 12.87 6.69
N PRO A 110 7.12 13.95 5.94
CA PRO A 110 7.57 15.29 6.29
C PRO A 110 6.70 15.98 7.34
N HIS A 111 5.59 15.36 7.75
CA HIS A 111 4.56 15.95 8.59
C HIS A 111 4.72 15.59 10.07
N ILE A 112 4.01 16.32 10.94
CA ILE A 112 4.03 16.06 12.39
C ILE A 112 3.27 14.79 12.71
N GLU A 113 2.15 14.58 12.03
CA GLU A 113 1.30 13.40 12.25
C GLU A 113 1.98 12.14 11.74
N PRO A 114 1.97 11.06 12.52
CA PRO A 114 2.49 9.78 12.06
C PRO A 114 1.73 9.28 10.82
N TYR A 115 2.49 8.84 9.82
CA TYR A 115 1.90 8.13 8.69
C TYR A 115 1.71 6.65 9.02
N ARG A 116 0.54 6.11 8.65
CA ARG A 116 0.22 4.69 8.76
C ARG A 116 -0.50 4.23 7.51
N ALA A 117 -0.08 3.08 6.98
CA ALA A 117 -0.73 2.47 5.84
C ALA A 117 -0.62 0.94 5.91
N LEU A 118 -1.51 0.26 5.18
CA LEU A 118 -1.32 -1.13 4.80
C LEU A 118 -0.92 -1.18 3.33
N ILE A 119 0.05 -2.03 3.02
CA ILE A 119 0.43 -2.42 1.67
C ILE A 119 0.09 -3.88 1.50
N VAL A 120 -0.67 -4.20 0.47
CA VAL A 120 -1.02 -5.58 0.08
C VAL A 120 -0.37 -5.88 -1.24
N GLU A 121 0.61 -6.79 -1.25
CA GLU A 121 1.16 -7.36 -2.48
C GLU A 121 0.27 -8.52 -2.95
N ILE A 122 -0.05 -8.53 -4.24
CA ILE A 122 -0.91 -9.54 -4.87
C ILE A 122 0.00 -10.58 -5.51
N MET A 123 0.08 -11.76 -4.89
CA MET A 123 1.07 -12.79 -5.23
C MET A 123 0.74 -13.57 -6.50
N ARG A 124 -0.47 -13.40 -7.05
CA ARG A 124 -0.85 -14.08 -8.28
C ARG A 124 -0.08 -13.52 -9.46
N GLU A 125 0.54 -14.43 -10.19
CA GLU A 125 1.21 -14.09 -11.43
C GLU A 125 0.17 -13.70 -12.51
N ASP A 126 0.13 -12.44 -12.86
CA ASP A 126 -0.55 -12.00 -14.07
C ASP A 126 0.42 -12.10 -15.26
N ASP A 127 -0.06 -12.54 -16.41
CA ASP A 127 0.71 -12.61 -17.68
C ASP A 127 1.23 -11.23 -18.14
N SER A 128 0.82 -10.17 -17.47
CA SER A 128 1.29 -8.79 -17.72
C SER A 128 2.68 -8.50 -17.15
N ARG A 129 3.43 -9.49 -16.68
CA ARG A 129 4.73 -9.42 -15.96
C ARG A 129 5.82 -8.55 -16.58
N ASN A 130 5.69 -8.12 -17.78
CA ASN A 130 6.73 -7.34 -18.47
C ASN A 130 6.51 -5.83 -18.38
N ARG A 131 5.67 -5.34 -17.49
CA ARG A 131 5.35 -3.91 -17.45
C ARG A 131 5.81 -3.25 -16.16
N TRP A 132 7.11 -3.22 -15.95
CA TRP A 132 7.68 -2.19 -15.10
C TRP A 132 7.26 -0.83 -15.67
N ARG A 133 6.31 -0.18 -15.03
CA ARG A 133 5.92 1.17 -15.43
C ARG A 133 6.72 2.16 -14.60
N ASP A 134 7.25 3.15 -15.27
CA ASP A 134 7.78 4.33 -14.63
C ASP A 134 6.62 5.02 -13.88
N PRO A 135 6.64 5.08 -12.54
CA PRO A 135 5.57 5.71 -11.77
C PRO A 135 5.44 7.20 -12.06
N SER A 136 6.42 7.85 -12.67
CA SER A 136 6.32 9.24 -13.12
C SER A 136 5.42 9.40 -14.35
N ILE A 137 5.22 8.34 -15.12
CA ILE A 137 4.38 8.34 -16.35
C ILE A 137 2.92 8.02 -16.01
N ASP A 138 2.69 7.17 -15.02
CA ASP A 138 1.35 6.84 -14.51
C ASP A 138 1.41 6.73 -12.97
N PRO A 139 1.74 7.83 -12.30
CA PRO A 139 1.97 7.82 -10.84
C PRO A 139 0.70 7.55 -10.04
N PHE A 140 -0.45 7.61 -10.71
CA PHE A 140 -1.74 7.46 -10.07
C PHE A 140 -2.46 6.25 -10.64
N ALA A 141 -1.99 5.10 -10.25
CA ALA A 141 -2.85 3.95 -10.25
C ALA A 141 -4.21 4.34 -9.69
N GLN A 142 -5.24 3.86 -10.31
CA GLN A 142 -6.62 4.22 -10.04
C GLN A 142 -6.90 4.30 -8.54
N LYS A 143 -7.36 5.45 -8.09
CA LYS A 143 -7.71 5.70 -6.71
C LYS A 143 -9.19 5.40 -6.51
N LEU A 144 -9.49 4.65 -5.45
CA LEU A 144 -10.84 4.57 -4.91
C LEU A 144 -10.92 5.57 -3.76
N GLY A 145 -11.69 6.63 -3.97
CA GLY A 145 -12.03 7.55 -2.91
C GLY A 145 -13.13 7.02 -1.99
N PRO A 146 -13.38 7.65 -0.84
CA PRO A 146 -14.58 7.45 -0.09
C PRO A 146 -15.78 7.80 -0.97
N GLY A 147 -16.90 7.15 -0.78
CA GLY A 147 -18.17 7.57 -1.37
C GLY A 147 -18.48 8.99 -0.91
N VAL A 148 -19.14 9.73 -1.77
CA VAL A 148 -19.34 11.17 -1.62
C VAL A 148 -20.25 11.53 -0.44
N ASP A 149 -21.05 10.57 0.06
CA ASP A 149 -22.05 10.82 1.11
C ASP A 149 -21.83 9.86 2.31
N PRO A 150 -21.49 10.40 3.50
CA PRO A 150 -21.35 9.59 4.70
C PRO A 150 -22.67 9.00 5.23
N HIS A 151 -23.80 9.46 4.71
CA HIS A 151 -25.14 9.07 5.15
C HIS A 151 -25.79 7.98 4.30
N ILE A 152 -25.05 7.38 3.37
CA ILE A 152 -25.54 6.28 2.55
C ILE A 152 -24.59 5.08 2.59
N SER A 153 -25.14 3.88 2.48
CA SER A 153 -24.35 2.69 2.22
C SER A 153 -23.94 2.65 0.75
N TYR A 154 -22.64 2.43 0.49
CA TYR A 154 -22.12 2.37 -0.87
C TYR A 154 -21.05 1.29 -1.03
N VAL A 155 -20.85 0.90 -2.28
CA VAL A 155 -19.67 0.12 -2.72
C VAL A 155 -19.12 0.78 -3.96
N THR A 156 -17.83 1.12 -3.95
CA THR A 156 -17.11 1.54 -5.14
C THR A 156 -16.09 0.46 -5.50
N THR A 157 -16.00 0.11 -6.78
CA THR A 157 -15.22 -1.03 -7.25
C THR A 157 -14.16 -0.63 -8.25
N LEU A 158 -12.99 -1.22 -8.11
CA LEU A 158 -11.90 -1.19 -9.09
C LEU A 158 -11.55 -2.61 -9.48
N THR A 159 -11.83 -2.97 -10.72
CA THR A 159 -11.55 -4.31 -11.24
C THR A 159 -10.20 -4.35 -11.96
N LYS A 160 -9.37 -5.30 -11.57
CA LYS A 160 -8.11 -5.68 -12.23
C LYS A 160 -8.14 -7.16 -12.61
N THR A 161 -7.16 -7.60 -13.36
CA THR A 161 -7.09 -9.00 -13.83
C THR A 161 -6.96 -9.97 -12.66
N SER A 162 -6.12 -9.64 -11.68
CA SER A 162 -5.78 -10.49 -10.54
C SER A 162 -6.61 -10.22 -9.28
N VAL A 163 -7.27 -9.05 -9.21
CA VAL A 163 -7.99 -8.61 -8.00
C VAL A 163 -9.17 -7.72 -8.35
N GLU A 164 -10.23 -7.82 -7.57
CA GLU A 164 -11.28 -6.83 -7.50
C GLU A 164 -11.21 -6.12 -6.14
N ILE A 165 -11.09 -4.80 -6.17
CA ILE A 165 -10.95 -3.98 -4.98
C ILE A 165 -12.27 -3.24 -4.76
N MET A 166 -12.89 -3.48 -3.61
CA MET A 166 -14.15 -2.85 -3.24
C MET A 166 -13.95 -2.00 -2.00
N ASN A 167 -14.24 -0.70 -2.10
CA ASN A 167 -14.33 0.19 -0.95
C ASN A 167 -15.78 0.27 -0.50
N VAL A 168 -16.06 -0.13 0.73
CA VAL A 168 -17.40 -0.39 1.26
C VAL A 168 -17.69 0.50 2.45
N GLN A 169 -18.85 1.13 2.45
CA GLN A 169 -19.48 1.73 3.62
C GLN A 169 -20.87 1.12 3.82
N LEU A 170 -21.15 0.64 5.03
CA LEU A 170 -22.46 0.16 5.44
C LEU A 170 -22.96 0.97 6.63
N LEU A 171 -24.14 1.55 6.54
CA LEU A 171 -24.81 2.15 7.68
C LEU A 171 -25.24 1.09 8.70
N SER A 172 -25.60 1.52 9.88
CA SER A 172 -26.07 0.64 10.96
C SER A 172 -27.24 -0.23 10.50
N GLY A 173 -27.11 -1.53 10.65
CA GLY A 173 -28.11 -2.52 10.28
C GLY A 173 -28.18 -2.87 8.79
N ASP A 174 -27.53 -2.10 7.92
CA ASP A 174 -27.50 -2.38 6.49
C ASP A 174 -26.66 -3.62 6.17
N SER A 175 -27.01 -4.26 5.07
CA SER A 175 -26.29 -5.40 4.53
C SER A 175 -26.02 -5.24 3.05
N LYS A 176 -24.93 -5.80 2.59
CA LYS A 176 -24.54 -5.81 1.19
C LYS A 176 -23.95 -7.15 0.81
N GLU A 177 -24.42 -7.69 -0.29
CA GLU A 177 -23.78 -8.82 -0.96
C GLU A 177 -22.66 -8.29 -1.84
N LEU A 178 -21.50 -8.88 -1.69
CA LEU A 178 -20.33 -8.64 -2.53
C LEU A 178 -20.12 -9.94 -3.32
N HIS A 179 -20.36 -9.85 -4.61
CA HIS A 179 -20.27 -11.01 -5.49
C HIS A 179 -19.01 -10.93 -6.33
N SER A 180 -18.14 -11.90 -6.18
CA SER A 180 -17.16 -12.22 -7.19
C SER A 180 -16.85 -13.72 -7.17
N PRO A 181 -16.49 -14.30 -8.31
CA PRO A 181 -16.11 -15.71 -8.41
C PRO A 181 -14.66 -15.96 -7.94
N GLY A 182 -14.14 -15.15 -7.03
CA GLY A 182 -12.76 -15.25 -6.55
C GLY A 182 -12.46 -16.49 -5.71
N VAL A 183 -11.18 -16.72 -5.46
CA VAL A 183 -10.69 -17.83 -4.62
C VAL A 183 -10.80 -17.52 -3.13
N GLY A 184 -10.99 -16.28 -2.79
CA GLY A 184 -11.15 -15.75 -1.44
C GLY A 184 -10.96 -14.25 -1.41
N ALA A 185 -11.24 -13.63 -0.27
CA ALA A 185 -11.17 -12.21 -0.09
C ALA A 185 -10.39 -11.80 1.16
N LEU A 186 -9.59 -10.74 1.04
CA LEU A 186 -8.97 -10.06 2.17
C LEU A 186 -9.84 -8.88 2.56
N LEU A 187 -10.40 -8.90 3.77
CA LEU A 187 -11.10 -7.77 4.36
C LEU A 187 -10.10 -6.94 5.16
N VAL A 188 -10.13 -5.63 4.96
CA VAL A 188 -9.29 -4.66 5.66
C VAL A 188 -10.16 -3.63 6.35
N ALA A 189 -10.04 -3.52 7.66
CA ALA A 189 -10.79 -2.59 8.46
C ALA A 189 -10.25 -1.15 8.33
N MET A 190 -11.08 -0.22 7.84
CA MET A 190 -10.73 1.19 7.73
C MET A 190 -11.20 2.01 8.95
N GLY A 191 -11.91 1.38 9.87
CA GLY A 191 -12.38 1.88 11.15
C GLY A 191 -12.66 0.70 12.08
N GLU A 192 -13.25 0.97 13.23
CA GLU A 192 -13.79 -0.09 14.10
C GLU A 192 -14.94 -0.80 13.39
N LEU A 193 -14.87 -2.11 13.31
CA LEU A 193 -15.88 -2.94 12.63
C LEU A 193 -16.52 -3.92 13.60
N LYS A 194 -17.83 -4.07 13.44
CA LYS A 194 -18.62 -5.14 14.00
C LYS A 194 -19.55 -5.67 12.91
N LEU A 195 -19.15 -6.76 12.25
CA LEU A 195 -19.81 -7.29 11.08
C LEU A 195 -20.33 -8.71 11.36
N SER A 196 -21.44 -9.06 10.71
CA SER A 196 -21.85 -10.45 10.52
C SER A 196 -21.59 -10.82 9.06
N PRO A 197 -20.51 -11.56 8.78
CA PRO A 197 -20.29 -12.10 7.45
C PRO A 197 -21.25 -13.27 7.22
N LYS A 198 -21.77 -13.37 5.98
CA LYS A 198 -22.63 -14.47 5.53
C LYS A 198 -21.98 -15.10 4.31
N GLN A 199 -21.79 -16.40 4.36
CA GLN A 199 -21.24 -17.19 3.25
C GLN A 199 -22.22 -18.33 2.91
N GLN A 200 -22.66 -18.41 1.65
CA GLN A 200 -23.53 -19.50 1.15
C GLN A 200 -24.69 -19.84 2.11
N ASP A 201 -25.48 -18.85 2.47
CA ASP A 201 -26.64 -18.96 3.38
C ASP A 201 -26.34 -19.39 4.83
N ARG A 202 -25.08 -19.47 5.23
CA ARG A 202 -24.68 -19.66 6.62
C ARG A 202 -24.24 -18.32 7.21
N GLU A 203 -24.83 -17.95 8.33
CA GLU A 203 -24.28 -16.88 9.16
C GLU A 203 -23.00 -17.38 9.80
N SER A 204 -21.92 -16.64 9.62
CA SER A 204 -20.65 -16.87 10.29
C SER A 204 -20.64 -16.17 11.65
N GLU A 205 -19.66 -16.52 12.47
CA GLU A 205 -19.43 -15.83 13.74
C GLU A 205 -19.25 -14.32 13.52
N GLU A 206 -19.67 -13.56 14.52
CA GLU A 206 -19.50 -12.11 14.53
C GLU A 206 -18.01 -11.74 14.40
N LEU A 207 -17.70 -10.86 13.46
CA LEU A 207 -16.34 -10.38 13.20
C LEU A 207 -16.17 -8.99 13.82
N GLN A 208 -15.23 -8.88 14.78
CA GLN A 208 -14.82 -7.61 15.35
C GLN A 208 -13.39 -7.29 14.96
N LEU A 209 -13.16 -6.13 14.34
CA LEU A 209 -11.86 -5.69 13.85
C LEU A 209 -11.62 -4.24 14.24
N ALA A 210 -10.40 -3.94 14.68
CA ALA A 210 -9.93 -2.59 14.86
C ALA A 210 -9.41 -2.00 13.53
N LYS A 211 -9.28 -0.69 13.46
CA LYS A 211 -8.74 0.00 12.29
C LYS A 211 -7.33 -0.51 11.94
N GLY A 212 -7.17 -1.01 10.74
CA GLY A 212 -5.94 -1.60 10.22
C GLY A 212 -5.83 -3.11 10.43
N ASP A 213 -6.80 -3.74 11.08
CA ASP A 213 -6.85 -5.20 11.13
C ASP A 213 -7.25 -5.77 9.78
N VAL A 214 -6.77 -6.99 9.52
CA VAL A 214 -7.06 -7.74 8.30
C VAL A 214 -7.66 -9.10 8.64
N HIS A 215 -8.57 -9.56 7.78
CA HIS A 215 -9.19 -10.87 7.93
C HIS A 215 -9.36 -11.55 6.58
N TRP A 216 -8.90 -12.79 6.47
CA TRP A 216 -9.06 -13.59 5.26
C TRP A 216 -10.37 -14.36 5.29
N LEU A 217 -11.13 -14.22 4.23
CA LEU A 217 -12.40 -14.90 4.00
C LEU A 217 -12.20 -15.91 2.87
N PRO A 218 -12.19 -17.22 3.15
CA PRO A 218 -12.01 -18.23 2.12
C PRO A 218 -13.27 -18.40 1.26
N GLY A 219 -13.08 -18.68 -0.04
CA GLY A 219 -14.15 -18.98 -0.98
C GLY A 219 -14.87 -17.75 -1.55
N PRO A 220 -15.76 -18.00 -2.53
CA PRO A 220 -16.49 -16.94 -3.23
C PRO A 220 -17.71 -16.47 -2.43
N ALA A 221 -18.23 -15.31 -2.82
CA ALA A 221 -19.48 -14.73 -2.40
C ALA A 221 -19.65 -14.53 -0.88
N HIS A 222 -19.43 -13.32 -0.46
CA HIS A 222 -19.65 -12.90 0.92
C HIS A 222 -20.73 -11.81 0.97
N ALA A 223 -21.61 -11.89 1.94
CA ALA A 223 -22.47 -10.79 2.33
C ALA A 223 -22.03 -10.29 3.70
N PHE A 224 -22.12 -8.99 3.94
CA PHE A 224 -21.79 -8.38 5.22
C PHE A 224 -22.97 -7.59 5.73
N LYS A 225 -23.25 -7.72 7.02
CA LYS A 225 -24.21 -6.88 7.74
C LYS A 225 -23.47 -6.10 8.80
N ASN A 226 -23.69 -4.78 8.85
CA ASN A 226 -23.14 -3.95 9.92
C ASN A 226 -23.98 -4.11 11.19
N LEU A 227 -23.35 -4.62 12.25
CA LEU A 227 -23.96 -4.80 13.58
C LEU A 227 -23.66 -3.63 14.53
N ALA A 228 -22.76 -2.70 14.13
CA ALA A 228 -22.48 -1.53 14.93
C ALA A 228 -23.53 -0.44 14.76
N LYS A 229 -23.56 0.54 15.68
CA LYS A 229 -24.39 1.74 15.56
C LYS A 229 -23.79 2.75 14.58
N GLU A 230 -22.48 2.74 14.46
CA GLU A 230 -21.71 3.62 13.58
C GLU A 230 -21.56 3.00 12.19
N PRO A 231 -21.34 3.80 11.13
CA PRO A 231 -21.05 3.27 9.82
C PRO A 231 -19.80 2.38 9.80
N ALA A 232 -19.91 1.19 9.26
CA ALA A 232 -18.80 0.28 9.05
C ALA A 232 -18.09 0.66 7.73
N ARG A 233 -16.77 0.90 7.80
CA ARG A 233 -15.94 1.24 6.64
C ARG A 233 -14.83 0.22 6.50
N PHE A 234 -14.75 -0.42 5.34
CA PHE A 234 -13.75 -1.45 5.07
C PHE A 234 -13.47 -1.59 3.57
N VAL A 235 -12.35 -2.20 3.28
CA VAL A 235 -11.95 -2.56 1.92
C VAL A 235 -11.96 -4.07 1.80
N VAL A 236 -12.46 -4.57 0.68
CA VAL A 236 -12.39 -5.98 0.32
C VAL A 236 -11.55 -6.12 -0.94
N LEU A 237 -10.50 -6.93 -0.86
CA LEU A 237 -9.71 -7.32 -2.00
C LEU A 237 -10.05 -8.76 -2.34
N GLU A 238 -10.79 -8.95 -3.40
CA GLU A 238 -11.19 -10.26 -3.85
C GLU A 238 -10.21 -10.79 -4.88
N MET A 239 -9.55 -11.90 -4.56
CA MET A 239 -8.52 -12.51 -5.40
C MET A 239 -9.19 -13.38 -6.47
N LYS A 240 -8.77 -13.19 -7.73
CA LYS A 240 -9.35 -13.87 -8.90
C LYS A 240 -8.51 -15.05 -9.34
#